data_c4e1a5b2a8dba32472a51a2d8fd01446
#
_entry.id   c4e1a5b2a8dba32472a51a2d8fd01446
#
_cell.length_a   1.000
_cell.length_b   1.000
_cell.length_c   1.000
_cell.angle_alpha   90.00
_cell.angle_beta   90.00
_cell.angle_gamma   90.00
#
_symmetry.space_group_name_H-M   'P 1'
#
loop_
_entity.id
_entity.type
_entity.pdbx_description
1 polymer ?
#
loop_
_entity_poly.entity_id
_entity_poly.type
_entity_poly.pdbx_seq_one_letter_code
_entity_poly.pdbx_strand_id
1 'polypeptide(L)'
;MSSTVMDHDAGHHEHHGPPAGIGRWLFSTNHKDIGSMYLIFALVMLFLGGASAMVIRAELFMPGIQLVDPDLYNNLVTNHALLMIFGAVMPAAAGMANWMIPLMVGAPDMALPRLNNLSFWLLPAAAVMLILSFVVPFFPGGGSQINTGWTLYPPLSLQVGMAMDFLIFAFHLLGISSVLASINIIVTLLNMRAPGMNLMKMPIFCWTALAAQTIQLVG
;
A
#
# COMPACT_ATOMS: atom_id res chain seq x y z
N MET A 1 56.79 32.33 -29.15
CA MET A 1 56.32 31.43 -28.11
C MET A 1 54.84 31.67 -27.93
N SER A 2 54.02 30.88 -28.60
CA SER A 2 52.57 31.00 -28.59
C SER A 2 52.04 29.97 -27.58
N SER A 3 51.43 30.44 -26.49
CA SER A 3 50.76 29.60 -25.48
C SER A 3 49.35 29.27 -25.95
N THR A 4 49.15 28.06 -26.42
CA THR A 4 47.83 27.49 -26.67
C THR A 4 47.13 27.26 -25.34
N VAL A 5 46.14 28.10 -25.06
CA VAL A 5 45.16 27.86 -23.99
C VAL A 5 44.28 26.70 -24.43
N MET A 6 44.38 25.57 -23.73
CA MET A 6 43.40 24.50 -23.87
C MET A 6 42.09 24.94 -23.22
N ASP A 7 41.10 25.17 -24.05
CA ASP A 7 39.73 25.40 -23.67
C ASP A 7 39.19 24.06 -23.15
N HIS A 8 39.05 23.91 -21.83
CA HIS A 8 38.31 22.80 -21.22
C HIS A 8 36.84 23.08 -21.44
N ASP A 9 36.32 22.47 -22.49
CA ASP A 9 34.90 22.35 -22.72
C ASP A 9 34.26 21.60 -21.52
N ALA A 10 33.85 22.35 -20.51
CA ALA A 10 33.10 21.87 -19.39
C ALA A 10 31.69 21.52 -19.93
N GLY A 11 31.53 20.29 -20.35
CA GLY A 11 30.25 19.74 -20.76
C GLY A 11 29.20 20.08 -19.67
N HIS A 12 28.33 21.03 -19.97
CA HIS A 12 27.13 21.27 -19.19
C HIS A 12 26.30 19.99 -19.18
N HIS A 13 26.47 19.15 -18.14
CA HIS A 13 25.46 18.16 -17.78
C HIS A 13 24.22 18.97 -17.41
N GLU A 14 23.31 19.13 -18.37
CA GLU A 14 21.96 19.58 -18.08
C GLU A 14 21.38 18.61 -17.03
N HIS A 15 21.34 19.07 -15.80
CA HIS A 15 20.54 18.44 -14.76
C HIS A 15 19.08 18.56 -15.20
N HIS A 16 18.61 17.57 -15.95
CA HIS A 16 17.18 17.40 -16.17
C HIS A 16 16.54 17.25 -14.79
N GLY A 17 15.87 18.30 -14.33
CA GLY A 17 15.08 18.25 -13.11
C GLY A 17 14.08 17.09 -13.18
N PRO A 18 13.53 16.64 -12.04
CA PRO A 18 12.59 15.54 -12.03
C PRO A 18 11.45 15.83 -13.03
N PRO A 19 10.97 14.81 -13.78
CA PRO A 19 9.94 14.99 -14.78
C PRO A 19 8.76 15.73 -14.18
N ALA A 20 8.24 16.75 -14.88
CA ALA A 20 7.10 17.53 -14.42
C ALA A 20 5.78 16.79 -14.72
N GLY A 21 4.74 17.03 -13.91
CA GLY A 21 3.41 16.48 -14.14
C GLY A 21 3.20 15.05 -13.62
N ILE A 22 2.21 14.34 -14.19
CA ILE A 22 1.77 13.01 -13.76
C ILE A 22 2.89 11.97 -13.90
N GLY A 23 3.77 12.11 -14.90
CA GLY A 23 4.91 11.21 -15.11
C GLY A 23 5.86 11.15 -13.92
N ARG A 24 5.99 12.24 -13.16
CA ARG A 24 6.76 12.26 -11.92
C ARG A 24 6.26 11.23 -10.91
N TRP A 25 4.96 11.14 -10.71
CA TRP A 25 4.34 10.24 -9.73
C TRP A 25 4.32 8.78 -10.20
N LEU A 26 4.08 8.55 -11.49
CA LEU A 26 4.03 7.20 -12.06
C LEU A 26 5.40 6.48 -12.01
N PHE A 27 6.47 7.21 -12.28
CA PHE A 27 7.83 6.65 -12.41
C PHE A 27 8.78 7.14 -11.31
N SER A 28 8.25 7.67 -10.21
CA SER A 28 9.07 8.13 -9.10
C SER A 28 9.89 7.00 -8.51
N THR A 29 11.16 7.26 -8.29
CA THR A 29 12.05 6.38 -7.53
C THR A 29 12.39 6.94 -6.15
N ASN A 30 11.95 8.16 -5.85
CA ASN A 30 12.23 8.83 -4.59
C ASN A 30 11.35 8.27 -3.47
N HIS A 31 11.96 7.84 -2.37
CA HIS A 31 11.27 7.28 -1.22
C HIS A 31 10.23 8.23 -0.59
N LYS A 32 10.45 9.54 -0.65
CA LYS A 32 9.49 10.54 -0.10
C LYS A 32 8.24 10.66 -0.96
N ASP A 33 8.40 10.69 -2.28
CA ASP A 33 7.26 10.72 -3.21
C ASP A 33 6.44 9.43 -3.08
N ILE A 34 7.09 8.28 -3.07
CA ILE A 34 6.43 6.97 -2.91
C ILE A 34 5.77 6.87 -1.53
N GLY A 35 6.46 7.25 -0.45
CA GLY A 35 5.88 7.27 0.88
C GLY A 35 4.66 8.18 0.98
N SER A 36 4.69 9.35 0.33
CA SER A 36 3.54 10.27 0.26
C SER A 36 2.37 9.65 -0.51
N MET A 37 2.64 8.95 -1.63
CA MET A 37 1.60 8.22 -2.38
C MET A 37 0.93 7.14 -1.52
N TYR A 38 1.70 6.37 -0.74
CA TYR A 38 1.17 5.40 0.22
C TYR A 38 0.26 6.05 1.27
N LEU A 39 0.68 7.20 1.83
CA LEU A 39 -0.10 7.91 2.85
C LEU A 39 -1.39 8.50 2.28
N ILE A 40 -1.35 9.08 1.08
CA ILE A 40 -2.54 9.60 0.39
C ILE A 40 -3.50 8.44 0.08
N PHE A 41 -2.99 7.32 -0.46
CA PHE A 41 -3.78 6.13 -0.73
C PHE A 41 -4.45 5.61 0.56
N ALA A 42 -3.68 5.48 1.64
CA ALA A 42 -4.20 5.05 2.95
C ALA A 42 -5.31 5.97 3.47
N LEU A 43 -5.15 7.28 3.29
CA LEU A 43 -6.15 8.27 3.68
C LEU A 43 -7.45 8.11 2.88
N VAL A 44 -7.36 7.91 1.56
CA VAL A 44 -8.53 7.64 0.72
C VAL A 44 -9.26 6.37 1.17
N MET A 45 -8.52 5.29 1.42
CA MET A 45 -9.09 4.02 1.90
C MET A 45 -9.70 4.16 3.30
N LEU A 46 -9.10 4.96 4.17
CA LEU A 46 -9.64 5.29 5.50
C LEU A 46 -11.02 5.95 5.39
N PHE A 47 -11.18 6.91 4.47
CA PHE A 47 -12.48 7.56 4.26
C PHE A 47 -13.52 6.60 3.67
N LEU A 48 -13.14 5.76 2.71
CA LEU A 48 -14.04 4.76 2.12
C LEU A 48 -14.46 3.72 3.15
N GLY A 49 -13.53 3.16 3.90
CA GLY A 49 -13.81 2.22 4.99
C GLY A 49 -14.60 2.89 6.12
N GLY A 50 -14.28 4.13 6.46
CA GLY A 50 -15.02 4.92 7.44
C GLY A 50 -16.46 5.19 7.03
N ALA A 51 -16.71 5.50 5.76
CA ALA A 51 -18.07 5.66 5.24
C ALA A 51 -18.89 4.36 5.39
N SER A 52 -18.29 3.20 5.09
CA SER A 52 -18.94 1.89 5.33
C SER A 52 -19.27 1.70 6.82
N ALA A 53 -18.38 2.07 7.73
CA ALA A 53 -18.63 2.01 9.17
C ALA A 53 -19.78 2.92 9.60
N MET A 54 -19.91 4.10 9.00
CA MET A 54 -21.01 5.01 9.29
C MET A 54 -22.36 4.42 8.88
N VAL A 55 -22.44 3.74 7.75
CA VAL A 55 -23.67 3.03 7.34
C VAL A 55 -23.99 1.88 8.29
N ILE A 56 -22.99 1.06 8.66
CA ILE A 56 -23.13 -0.01 9.65
C ILE A 56 -23.65 0.55 10.99
N ARG A 57 -23.07 1.65 11.44
CA ARG A 57 -23.48 2.29 12.70
C ARG A 57 -24.87 2.88 12.64
N ALA A 58 -25.25 3.45 11.50
CA ALA A 58 -26.61 4.01 11.30
C ALA A 58 -27.67 2.89 11.32
N GLU A 59 -27.38 1.71 10.70
CA GLU A 59 -28.26 0.54 10.77
C GLU A 59 -28.45 0.05 12.19
N LEU A 60 -27.42 0.07 13.02
CA LEU A 60 -27.46 -0.38 14.41
C LEU A 60 -28.00 0.67 15.40
N PHE A 61 -28.51 1.80 14.91
CA PHE A 61 -29.01 2.85 15.79
C PHE A 61 -30.32 2.47 16.50
N MET A 62 -31.19 1.69 15.85
CA MET A 62 -32.40 1.13 16.40
C MET A 62 -32.47 -0.39 16.13
N PRO A 63 -33.22 -1.17 16.94
CA PRO A 63 -33.37 -2.60 16.68
C PRO A 63 -34.21 -2.87 15.43
N GLY A 64 -33.86 -3.90 14.68
CA GLY A 64 -34.52 -4.31 13.43
C GLY A 64 -33.77 -3.85 12.18
N ILE A 65 -34.30 -4.20 11.00
CA ILE A 65 -33.77 -3.82 9.70
C ILE A 65 -34.33 -2.46 9.32
N GLN A 66 -33.47 -1.48 8.98
CA GLN A 66 -33.88 -0.11 8.77
C GLN A 66 -33.42 0.51 7.46
N LEU A 67 -32.13 0.51 7.21
CA LEU A 67 -31.49 1.20 6.07
C LEU A 67 -31.02 0.23 4.99
N VAL A 68 -30.49 -0.92 5.41
CA VAL A 68 -29.87 -1.91 4.51
C VAL A 68 -30.41 -3.29 4.81
N ASP A 69 -30.55 -4.12 3.76
CA ASP A 69 -30.90 -5.51 3.95
C ASP A 69 -29.73 -6.31 4.58
N PRO A 70 -29.99 -7.53 5.14
CA PRO A 70 -28.97 -8.30 5.83
C PRO A 70 -27.78 -8.69 4.96
N ASP A 71 -27.96 -8.92 3.66
CA ASP A 71 -26.87 -9.31 2.77
C ASP A 71 -25.96 -8.12 2.51
N LEU A 72 -26.53 -6.93 2.25
CA LEU A 72 -25.77 -5.71 2.10
C LEU A 72 -25.06 -5.33 3.41
N TYR A 73 -25.72 -5.50 4.57
CA TYR A 73 -25.11 -5.27 5.86
C TYR A 73 -23.84 -6.13 6.06
N ASN A 74 -23.93 -7.43 5.81
CA ASN A 74 -22.81 -8.35 5.93
C ASN A 74 -21.69 -8.04 4.92
N ASN A 75 -22.05 -7.65 3.70
CA ASN A 75 -21.11 -7.21 2.69
C ASN A 75 -20.37 -5.94 3.12
N LEU A 76 -21.09 -4.97 3.70
CA LEU A 76 -20.47 -3.75 4.25
C LEU A 76 -19.52 -4.06 5.40
N VAL A 77 -19.89 -4.95 6.33
CA VAL A 77 -19.03 -5.38 7.45
C VAL A 77 -17.74 -6.01 6.93
N THR A 78 -17.85 -6.92 5.96
CA THR A 78 -16.70 -7.59 5.34
C THR A 78 -15.78 -6.57 4.65
N ASN A 79 -16.32 -5.74 3.77
CA ASN A 79 -15.54 -4.77 3.02
C ASN A 79 -14.99 -3.65 3.89
N HIS A 80 -15.72 -3.19 4.92
CA HIS A 80 -15.19 -2.25 5.90
C HIS A 80 -13.90 -2.78 6.53
N ALA A 81 -13.92 -4.02 7.04
CA ALA A 81 -12.75 -4.63 7.67
C ALA A 81 -11.57 -4.72 6.69
N LEU A 82 -11.81 -5.15 5.45
CA LEU A 82 -10.78 -5.28 4.43
C LEU A 82 -10.19 -3.93 4.02
N LEU A 83 -11.02 -2.91 3.80
CA LEU A 83 -10.57 -1.56 3.48
C LEU A 83 -9.74 -0.94 4.60
N MET A 84 -10.15 -1.14 5.86
CA MET A 84 -9.45 -0.57 7.00
C MET A 84 -8.11 -1.27 7.26
N ILE A 85 -8.06 -2.59 7.23
CA ILE A 85 -6.82 -3.33 7.52
C ILE A 85 -5.84 -3.22 6.34
N PHE A 86 -6.27 -3.63 5.16
CA PHE A 86 -5.37 -3.76 4.00
C PHE A 86 -5.28 -2.49 3.15
N GLY A 87 -6.32 -1.65 3.15
CA GLY A 87 -6.33 -0.41 2.40
C GLY A 87 -5.79 0.79 3.20
N ALA A 88 -6.08 0.90 4.50
CA ALA A 88 -5.69 2.04 5.31
C ALA A 88 -4.48 1.76 6.20
N VAL A 89 -4.58 0.82 7.15
CA VAL A 89 -3.56 0.64 8.21
C VAL A 89 -2.22 0.16 7.64
N MET A 90 -2.23 -0.90 6.83
CA MET A 90 -0.99 -1.45 6.28
C MET A 90 -0.30 -0.48 5.31
N PRO A 91 -0.97 0.16 4.34
CA PRO A 91 -0.33 1.16 3.50
C PRO A 91 0.13 2.41 4.27
N ALA A 92 -0.57 2.85 5.32
CA ALA A 92 -0.12 3.94 6.17
C ALA A 92 1.21 3.60 6.86
N ALA A 93 1.34 2.40 7.43
CA ALA A 93 2.57 1.92 8.05
C ALA A 93 3.72 1.83 7.03
N ALA A 94 3.45 1.30 5.83
CA ALA A 94 4.42 1.22 4.74
C ALA A 94 4.83 2.63 4.26
N GLY A 95 3.90 3.56 4.17
CA GLY A 95 4.16 4.96 3.80
C GLY A 95 5.05 5.67 4.80
N MET A 96 4.77 5.52 6.09
CA MET A 96 5.63 6.05 7.16
C MET A 96 7.02 5.42 7.11
N ALA A 97 7.12 4.11 6.95
CA ALA A 97 8.39 3.41 6.83
C ALA A 97 9.22 3.93 5.65
N ASN A 98 8.62 4.06 4.47
CA ASN A 98 9.26 4.61 3.28
C ASN A 98 9.75 6.05 3.50
N TRP A 99 8.96 6.87 4.18
CA TRP A 99 9.28 8.27 4.41
C TRP A 99 10.38 8.45 5.46
N MET A 100 10.32 7.68 6.56
CA MET A 100 11.14 7.91 7.77
C MET A 100 12.41 7.07 7.80
N ILE A 101 12.39 5.81 7.35
CA ILE A 101 13.52 4.89 7.50
C ILE A 101 14.81 5.42 6.88
N PRO A 102 14.84 5.87 5.60
CA PRO A 102 16.08 6.40 5.01
C PRO A 102 16.63 7.58 5.81
N LEU A 103 15.76 8.46 6.30
CA LEU A 103 16.18 9.62 7.11
C LEU A 103 16.77 9.17 8.46
N MET A 104 16.18 8.16 9.10
CA MET A 104 16.60 7.65 10.41
C MET A 104 17.91 6.88 10.36
N VAL A 105 18.18 6.18 9.25
CA VAL A 105 19.42 5.41 9.08
C VAL A 105 20.51 6.17 8.32
N GLY A 106 20.19 7.38 7.84
CA GLY A 106 21.12 8.22 7.07
C GLY A 106 21.38 7.70 5.65
N ALA A 107 20.43 6.96 5.08
CA ALA A 107 20.47 6.51 3.70
C ALA A 107 19.96 7.59 2.75
N PRO A 108 20.56 7.74 1.53
CA PRO A 108 20.10 8.71 0.54
C PRO A 108 18.73 8.36 -0.06
N ASP A 109 18.42 7.07 -0.17
CA ASP A 109 17.15 6.53 -0.66
C ASP A 109 16.96 5.09 -0.17
N MET A 110 15.84 4.45 -0.55
CA MET A 110 15.64 3.01 -0.34
C MET A 110 16.58 2.19 -1.21
N ALA A 111 16.90 0.96 -0.77
CA ALA A 111 17.85 0.09 -1.47
C ALA A 111 17.41 -0.28 -2.89
N LEU A 112 16.11 -0.49 -3.11
CA LEU A 112 15.53 -0.95 -4.37
C LEU A 112 14.42 0.01 -4.83
N PRO A 113 14.74 1.20 -5.38
CA PRO A 113 13.75 2.24 -5.63
C PRO A 113 12.69 1.86 -6.67
N ARG A 114 13.06 1.11 -7.73
CA ARG A 114 12.12 0.64 -8.75
C ARG A 114 11.15 -0.41 -8.19
N LEU A 115 11.64 -1.30 -7.35
CA LEU A 115 10.82 -2.29 -6.66
C LEU A 115 9.83 -1.61 -5.71
N ASN A 116 10.27 -0.54 -5.06
CA ASN A 116 9.44 0.28 -4.19
C ASN A 116 8.28 0.94 -4.93
N ASN A 117 8.54 1.49 -6.11
CA ASN A 117 7.49 2.05 -6.97
C ASN A 117 6.49 0.96 -7.42
N LEU A 118 6.98 -0.20 -7.84
CA LEU A 118 6.12 -1.32 -8.24
C LEU A 118 5.23 -1.79 -7.08
N SER A 119 5.79 -1.91 -5.87
CA SER A 119 5.00 -2.31 -4.69
C SER A 119 3.85 -1.35 -4.40
N PHE A 120 4.07 -0.04 -4.59
CA PHE A 120 3.00 0.93 -4.46
C PHE A 120 1.92 0.74 -5.53
N TRP A 121 2.28 0.61 -6.82
CA TRP A 121 1.28 0.55 -7.89
C TRP A 121 0.42 -0.71 -7.90
N LEU A 122 0.85 -1.76 -7.23
CA LEU A 122 0.02 -2.94 -6.97
C LEU A 122 -1.15 -2.64 -6.01
N LEU A 123 -1.02 -1.66 -5.10
CA LEU A 123 -2.10 -1.30 -4.17
C LEU A 123 -3.32 -0.69 -4.84
N PRO A 124 -3.21 0.33 -5.72
CA PRO A 124 -4.36 0.82 -6.48
C PRO A 124 -5.02 -0.27 -7.33
N ALA A 125 -4.23 -1.17 -7.94
CA ALA A 125 -4.76 -2.30 -8.68
C ALA A 125 -5.56 -3.25 -7.78
N ALA A 126 -5.04 -3.58 -6.61
CA ALA A 126 -5.74 -4.39 -5.60
C ALA A 126 -7.01 -3.69 -5.10
N ALA A 127 -6.97 -2.37 -4.88
CA ALA A 127 -8.14 -1.60 -4.47
C ALA A 127 -9.25 -1.63 -5.51
N VAL A 128 -8.92 -1.56 -6.81
CA VAL A 128 -9.91 -1.71 -7.88
C VAL A 128 -10.57 -3.10 -7.82
N MET A 129 -9.79 -4.17 -7.63
CA MET A 129 -10.34 -5.52 -7.47
C MET A 129 -11.23 -5.63 -6.23
N LEU A 130 -10.83 -5.01 -5.11
CA LEU A 130 -11.63 -4.99 -3.89
C LEU A 130 -12.96 -4.24 -4.08
N ILE A 131 -12.94 -3.10 -4.77
CA ILE A 131 -14.16 -2.36 -5.12
C ILE A 131 -15.05 -3.17 -6.06
N LEU A 132 -14.46 -3.85 -7.06
CA LEU A 132 -15.22 -4.73 -7.96
C LEU A 132 -15.87 -5.87 -7.19
N SER A 133 -15.21 -6.47 -6.20
CA SER A 133 -15.80 -7.51 -5.35
C SER A 133 -17.04 -7.03 -4.60
N PHE A 134 -17.08 -5.75 -4.22
CA PHE A 134 -18.24 -5.14 -3.59
C PHE A 134 -19.37 -4.83 -4.59
N VAL A 135 -19.03 -4.36 -5.79
CA VAL A 135 -19.98 -3.81 -6.76
C VAL A 135 -20.58 -4.88 -7.67
N VAL A 136 -19.81 -5.91 -8.05
CA VAL A 136 -20.24 -6.95 -9.00
C VAL A 136 -21.54 -7.65 -8.61
N PRO A 137 -21.82 -7.96 -7.34
CA PRO A 137 -23.09 -8.59 -6.95
C PRO A 137 -24.35 -7.78 -7.27
N PHE A 138 -24.24 -6.48 -7.50
CA PHE A 138 -25.40 -5.65 -7.89
C PHE A 138 -25.75 -5.74 -9.37
N PHE A 139 -24.94 -6.42 -10.20
CA PHE A 139 -25.20 -6.61 -11.62
C PHE A 139 -25.76 -8.00 -11.91
N PRO A 140 -26.59 -8.16 -12.96
CA PRO A 140 -27.11 -9.46 -13.37
C PRO A 140 -25.97 -10.46 -13.62
N GLY A 141 -26.02 -11.62 -12.97
CA GLY A 141 -24.99 -12.66 -13.09
C GLY A 141 -23.76 -12.47 -12.19
N GLY A 142 -23.71 -11.42 -11.36
CA GLY A 142 -22.58 -11.12 -10.48
C GLY A 142 -22.44 -12.06 -9.24
N GLY A 143 -23.42 -12.94 -9.01
CA GLY A 143 -23.40 -13.82 -7.85
C GLY A 143 -24.05 -13.21 -6.60
N SER A 144 -23.79 -13.79 -5.45
CA SER A 144 -24.23 -13.28 -4.15
C SER A 144 -23.25 -12.26 -3.58
N GLN A 145 -23.75 -11.44 -2.66
CA GLN A 145 -22.93 -10.48 -1.92
C GLN A 145 -21.96 -11.23 -0.98
N ILE A 146 -20.80 -10.61 -0.70
CA ILE A 146 -19.79 -11.20 0.19
C ILE A 146 -20.27 -11.03 1.63
N ASN A 147 -20.72 -12.12 2.23
CA ASN A 147 -21.26 -12.16 3.58
C ASN A 147 -20.45 -13.07 4.54
N THR A 148 -19.17 -13.30 4.19
CA THR A 148 -18.31 -14.28 4.86
C THR A 148 -17.52 -13.72 6.04
N GLY A 149 -17.53 -12.41 6.25
CA GLY A 149 -16.55 -11.74 7.10
C GLY A 149 -15.16 -11.68 6.43
N TRP A 150 -14.24 -10.91 7.02
CA TRP A 150 -12.91 -10.66 6.46
C TRP A 150 -11.99 -11.89 6.48
N THR A 151 -12.31 -12.92 7.26
CA THR A 151 -11.54 -14.17 7.36
C THR A 151 -11.89 -15.20 6.28
N LEU A 152 -12.95 -14.95 5.50
CA LEU A 152 -13.34 -15.74 4.33
C LEU A 152 -13.50 -17.25 4.59
N TYR A 153 -14.14 -17.61 5.69
CA TYR A 153 -14.25 -19.01 6.13
C TYR A 153 -15.14 -19.87 5.22
N PRO A 154 -14.65 -21.06 4.78
CA PRO A 154 -15.50 -22.07 4.15
C PRO A 154 -16.52 -22.65 5.15
N PRO A 155 -17.69 -23.13 4.69
CA PRO A 155 -18.14 -23.27 3.30
C PRO A 155 -18.78 -21.98 2.73
N LEU A 156 -18.98 -20.94 3.53
CA LEU A 156 -19.70 -19.74 3.11
C LEU A 156 -18.99 -19.00 1.98
N SER A 157 -17.66 -18.91 2.03
CA SER A 157 -16.85 -18.27 0.97
C SER A 157 -16.97 -18.97 -0.39
N LEU A 158 -17.29 -20.26 -0.43
CA LEU A 158 -17.44 -21.02 -1.67
C LEU A 158 -18.79 -20.75 -2.38
N GLN A 159 -19.72 -20.09 -1.70
CA GLN A 159 -21.09 -19.85 -2.20
C GLN A 159 -21.25 -18.44 -2.81
N VAL A 160 -20.25 -17.58 -2.70
CA VAL A 160 -20.33 -16.17 -3.12
C VAL A 160 -20.27 -15.99 -4.64
N GLY A 161 -19.50 -16.82 -5.35
CA GLY A 161 -19.36 -16.72 -6.81
C GLY A 161 -18.30 -15.67 -7.24
N MET A 162 -18.55 -14.97 -8.36
CA MET A 162 -17.58 -14.07 -9.03
C MET A 162 -17.03 -12.97 -8.12
N ALA A 163 -17.81 -12.47 -7.18
CA ALA A 163 -17.33 -11.44 -6.24
C ALA A 163 -16.15 -11.96 -5.37
N MET A 164 -16.16 -13.26 -5.03
CA MET A 164 -15.06 -13.89 -4.31
C MET A 164 -13.79 -13.97 -5.15
N ASP A 165 -13.89 -14.20 -6.46
CA ASP A 165 -12.73 -14.25 -7.34
C ASP A 165 -12.01 -12.90 -7.38
N PHE A 166 -12.74 -11.79 -7.52
CA PHE A 166 -12.16 -10.45 -7.43
C PHE A 166 -11.49 -10.19 -6.08
N LEU A 167 -12.10 -10.66 -5.00
CA LEU A 167 -11.53 -10.53 -3.66
C LEU A 167 -10.23 -11.33 -3.51
N ILE A 168 -10.18 -12.55 -4.01
CA ILE A 168 -8.98 -13.40 -4.01
C ILE A 168 -7.86 -12.74 -4.83
N PHE A 169 -8.17 -12.20 -6.02
CA PHE A 169 -7.18 -11.45 -6.82
C PHE A 169 -6.68 -10.21 -6.10
N ALA A 170 -7.55 -9.49 -5.40
CA ALA A 170 -7.12 -8.35 -4.58
C ALA A 170 -6.09 -8.77 -3.54
N PHE A 171 -6.33 -9.87 -2.81
CA PHE A 171 -5.37 -10.39 -1.82
C PHE A 171 -4.03 -10.82 -2.41
N HIS A 172 -4.04 -11.45 -3.59
CA HIS A 172 -2.78 -11.82 -4.25
C HIS A 172 -1.96 -10.57 -4.63
N LEU A 173 -2.59 -9.53 -5.17
CA LEU A 173 -1.91 -8.28 -5.47
C LEU A 173 -1.37 -7.58 -4.22
N LEU A 174 -2.14 -7.57 -3.13
CA LEU A 174 -1.71 -7.05 -1.83
C LEU A 174 -0.55 -7.86 -1.25
N GLY A 175 -0.61 -9.19 -1.34
CA GLY A 175 0.48 -10.08 -0.90
C GLY A 175 1.77 -9.82 -1.66
N ILE A 176 1.72 -9.75 -2.98
CA ILE A 176 2.91 -9.42 -3.79
C ILE A 176 3.45 -8.04 -3.43
N SER A 177 2.59 -7.03 -3.32
CA SER A 177 2.98 -5.68 -2.90
C SER A 177 3.72 -5.70 -1.57
N SER A 178 3.18 -6.41 -0.58
CA SER A 178 3.75 -6.47 0.77
C SER A 178 5.11 -7.18 0.82
N VAL A 179 5.27 -8.28 0.07
CA VAL A 179 6.55 -8.98 -0.06
C VAL A 179 7.63 -8.07 -0.67
N LEU A 180 7.29 -7.36 -1.76
CA LEU A 180 8.22 -6.43 -2.42
C LEU A 180 8.65 -5.29 -1.48
N ALA A 181 7.69 -4.71 -0.74
CA ALA A 181 7.96 -3.68 0.25
C ALA A 181 8.84 -4.20 1.40
N SER A 182 8.55 -5.40 1.90
CA SER A 182 9.31 -6.04 2.98
C SER A 182 10.77 -6.28 2.60
N ILE A 183 11.01 -6.85 1.43
CA ILE A 183 12.38 -7.05 0.92
C ILE A 183 13.13 -5.73 0.87
N ASN A 184 12.50 -4.69 0.32
CA ASN A 184 13.14 -3.39 0.17
C ASN A 184 13.49 -2.74 1.52
N ILE A 185 12.57 -2.76 2.48
CA ILE A 185 12.79 -2.21 3.82
C ILE A 185 13.88 -2.98 4.57
N ILE A 186 13.86 -4.32 4.54
CA ILE A 186 14.88 -5.16 5.19
C ILE A 186 16.25 -4.86 4.61
N VAL A 187 16.40 -4.87 3.28
CA VAL A 187 17.68 -4.59 2.61
C VAL A 187 18.18 -3.18 2.94
N THR A 188 17.30 -2.19 2.95
CA THR A 188 17.65 -0.81 3.33
C THR A 188 18.20 -0.75 4.76
N LEU A 189 17.50 -1.36 5.70
CA LEU A 189 17.90 -1.37 7.12
C LEU A 189 19.18 -2.14 7.38
N LEU A 190 19.44 -3.21 6.64
CA LEU A 190 20.65 -4.01 6.86
C LEU A 190 21.89 -3.49 6.13
N ASN A 191 21.72 -2.91 4.93
CA ASN A 191 22.85 -2.61 4.04
C ASN A 191 23.13 -1.11 3.84
N MET A 192 22.16 -0.22 4.08
CA MET A 192 22.31 1.20 3.73
C MET A 192 22.45 2.13 4.95
N ARG A 193 22.85 1.62 6.09
CA ARG A 193 23.10 2.45 7.26
C ARG A 193 24.29 3.37 7.06
N ALA A 194 24.20 4.58 7.62
CA ALA A 194 25.32 5.54 7.62
C ALA A 194 26.57 4.94 8.29
N PRO A 195 27.78 5.32 7.85
CA PRO A 195 29.03 4.89 8.48
C PRO A 195 29.03 5.17 9.98
N GLY A 196 29.38 4.17 10.79
CA GLY A 196 29.38 4.27 12.25
C GLY A 196 28.04 3.91 12.93
N MET A 197 26.96 3.72 12.18
CA MET A 197 25.69 3.24 12.69
C MET A 197 25.64 1.70 12.62
N ASN A 198 25.80 1.06 13.77
CA ASN A 198 25.54 -0.38 13.89
C ASN A 198 24.08 -0.66 14.30
N LEU A 199 23.68 -1.93 14.26
CA LEU A 199 22.29 -2.33 14.54
C LEU A 199 21.80 -1.81 15.90
N MET A 200 22.65 -1.87 16.93
CA MET A 200 22.26 -1.45 18.29
C MET A 200 22.06 0.06 18.46
N LYS A 201 22.53 0.86 17.50
CA LYS A 201 22.34 2.32 17.50
C LYS A 201 21.15 2.78 16.66
N MET A 202 20.45 1.86 15.99
CA MET A 202 19.27 2.21 15.21
C MET A 202 18.12 2.69 16.12
N PRO A 203 17.34 3.68 15.67
CA PRO A 203 16.10 4.07 16.35
C PRO A 203 15.13 2.90 16.51
N ILE A 204 14.32 2.93 17.58
CA ILE A 204 13.36 1.84 17.88
C ILE A 204 12.36 1.58 16.75
N PHE A 205 11.96 2.62 16.03
CA PHE A 205 11.08 2.50 14.85
C PHE A 205 11.72 1.62 13.77
N CYS A 206 13.01 1.76 13.51
CA CYS A 206 13.72 0.91 12.53
C CYS A 206 13.78 -0.55 12.99
N TRP A 207 13.92 -0.80 14.29
CA TRP A 207 13.87 -2.15 14.86
C TRP A 207 12.49 -2.79 14.73
N THR A 208 11.43 -2.05 15.08
CA THR A 208 10.05 -2.55 14.94
C THR A 208 9.69 -2.78 13.49
N ALA A 209 10.12 -1.89 12.57
CA ALA A 209 9.95 -2.09 11.15
C ALA A 209 10.69 -3.34 10.65
N LEU A 210 11.94 -3.55 11.06
CA LEU A 210 12.71 -4.76 10.69
C LEU A 210 12.01 -6.04 11.14
N ALA A 211 11.55 -6.08 12.39
CA ALA A 211 10.84 -7.24 12.93
C ALA A 211 9.51 -7.47 12.20
N ALA A 212 8.70 -6.44 12.02
CA ALA A 212 7.41 -6.52 11.34
C ALA A 212 7.57 -7.00 9.87
N GLN A 213 8.52 -6.42 9.14
CA GLN A 213 8.75 -6.79 7.74
C GLN A 213 9.34 -8.19 7.60
N THR A 214 10.13 -8.65 8.57
CA THR A 214 10.64 -10.04 8.57
C THR A 214 9.50 -11.04 8.78
N ILE A 215 8.59 -10.77 9.72
CA ILE A 215 7.41 -11.60 9.95
C ILE A 215 6.51 -11.59 8.70
N GLN A 216 6.28 -10.43 8.10
CA GLN A 216 5.44 -10.27 6.91
C GLN A 216 6.02 -10.98 5.67
N LEU A 217 7.33 -11.13 5.58
CA LEU A 217 8.00 -11.83 4.47
C LEU A 217 7.85 -13.36 4.58
N VAL A 218 7.78 -13.88 5.81
CA VAL A 218 7.75 -15.34 6.10
C VAL A 218 6.31 -15.87 6.22
N GLY A 219 5.35 -15.03 6.66
CA GLY A 219 3.93 -15.38 6.87
C GLY A 219 3.05 -15.03 5.74
#